data_031ba0786ca5022567199815d303baab
#
_entry.id   031ba0786ca5022567199815d303baab
#
_cell.length_a   1.000
_cell.length_b   1.000
_cell.length_c   1.000
_cell.angle_alpha   90.00
_cell.angle_beta   90.00
_cell.angle_gamma   90.00
#
_symmetry.space_group_name_H-M   'P 1'
#
loop_
_entity.id
_entity.type
_entity.pdbx_description
1 polymer ?
#
loop_
_entity_poly.entity_id
_entity_poly.type
_entity_poly.pdbx_seq_one_letter_code
_entity_poly.pdbx_strand_id
1 'polypeptide(L)'
;GGLWVDYEKSETGGLLEGSPRNQQTNISGLYAIGECDYQYHGANRLGANSLLSCIFSGLFCASGVIAGAKKNTRDETSPDFVAAVKRQEERHQAILSRPAGESNPYDIHRQLGDIMTRTATVVRRNDQLSQAYDEVCQLENVWEHCSLSDTGNWTNQNVVFTKSVGDMFPLAKLILKGALLRDECRGAHYKPDFSMPGIAATEPAEQKAEAERWCDRFEANTRKWLKSTIGVHGDDGHPVITYEDIDTTLIPPRPRLYGLVGGEVIEQVWKERPEKATEPVTVG
;
A
#
# COMPACT_ATOMS: atom_id res chain seq x y z
N GLY A 1 1.30 3.77 -0.90
CA GLY A 1 0.19 2.82 -0.97
C GLY A 1 -1.07 3.37 -0.31
N GLY A 2 -2.19 2.66 -0.46
CA GLY A 2 -3.47 3.09 0.10
C GLY A 2 -4.58 2.12 -0.31
N LEU A 3 -5.81 2.57 -0.18
CA LEU A 3 -6.97 1.80 -0.62
C LEU A 3 -6.96 1.66 -2.15
N TRP A 4 -7.31 0.48 -2.64
CA TRP A 4 -7.52 0.27 -4.06
C TRP A 4 -8.73 1.08 -4.52
N VAL A 5 -8.60 1.77 -5.65
CA VAL A 5 -9.68 2.54 -6.28
C VAL A 5 -9.66 2.30 -7.78
N ASP A 6 -10.85 2.38 -8.37
CA ASP A 6 -11.06 2.24 -9.80
C ASP A 6 -10.97 3.60 -10.51
N TYR A 7 -10.91 3.56 -11.83
CA TYR A 7 -11.01 4.73 -12.69
C TYR A 7 -11.52 4.31 -14.09
N GLU A 8 -12.11 5.23 -14.81
CA GLU A 8 -12.58 5.00 -16.15
C GLU A 8 -11.77 5.80 -17.17
N LYS A 9 -11.26 5.12 -18.18
CA LYS A 9 -10.51 5.75 -19.26
C LYS A 9 -11.47 6.36 -20.30
N SER A 10 -11.14 7.55 -20.79
CA SER A 10 -11.76 8.14 -21.95
C SER A 10 -11.26 7.47 -23.24
N GLU A 11 -11.93 7.71 -24.35
CA GLU A 11 -11.51 7.24 -25.67
C GLU A 11 -10.11 7.75 -26.08
N THR A 12 -9.67 8.86 -25.52
CA THR A 12 -8.33 9.45 -25.77
C THR A 12 -7.24 8.92 -24.81
N GLY A 13 -7.56 7.97 -23.94
CA GLY A 13 -6.63 7.35 -23.00
C GLY A 13 -6.44 8.11 -21.67
N GLY A 14 -7.02 9.30 -21.51
CA GLY A 14 -7.08 10.01 -20.23
C GLY A 14 -8.20 9.49 -19.33
N LEU A 15 -8.39 10.14 -18.16
CA LEU A 15 -9.52 9.83 -17.30
C LEU A 15 -10.83 10.40 -17.89
N LEU A 16 -11.92 9.63 -17.78
CA LEU A 16 -13.24 10.08 -18.16
C LEU A 16 -13.80 10.98 -17.06
N GLU A 17 -13.93 12.28 -17.34
CA GLU A 17 -14.47 13.25 -16.39
C GLU A 17 -15.92 12.89 -16.01
N GLY A 18 -16.25 13.02 -14.74
CA GLY A 18 -17.61 12.81 -14.23
C GLY A 18 -18.02 11.33 -14.09
N SER A 19 -17.16 10.38 -14.43
CA SER A 19 -17.46 8.96 -14.18
C SER A 19 -17.58 8.66 -12.68
N PRO A 20 -18.66 8.00 -12.24
CA PRO A 20 -18.82 7.58 -10.86
C PRO A 20 -17.84 6.46 -10.43
N ARG A 21 -17.09 5.87 -11.37
CA ARG A 21 -16.05 4.89 -11.07
C ARG A 21 -14.75 5.53 -10.57
N ASN A 22 -14.49 6.78 -10.95
CA ASN A 22 -13.26 7.47 -10.58
C ASN A 22 -13.13 7.59 -9.06
N GLN A 23 -12.03 7.08 -8.52
CA GLN A 23 -11.72 7.06 -7.07
C GLN A 23 -12.69 6.21 -6.23
N GLN A 24 -13.54 5.40 -6.84
CA GLN A 24 -14.43 4.48 -6.14
C GLN A 24 -13.64 3.22 -5.76
N THR A 25 -13.78 2.79 -4.51
CA THR A 25 -13.23 1.51 -4.06
C THR A 25 -14.02 0.33 -4.63
N ASN A 26 -13.64 -0.90 -4.28
CA ASN A 26 -14.44 -2.09 -4.58
C ASN A 26 -15.79 -2.14 -3.83
N ILE A 27 -16.02 -1.21 -2.90
CA ILE A 27 -17.31 -1.03 -2.22
C ILE A 27 -18.06 0.11 -2.90
N SER A 28 -19.20 -0.19 -3.51
CA SER A 28 -20.01 0.80 -4.22
C SER A 28 -20.43 1.95 -3.30
N GLY A 29 -20.14 3.18 -3.72
CA GLY A 29 -20.44 4.40 -2.96
C GLY A 29 -19.37 4.80 -1.94
N LEU A 30 -18.32 4.00 -1.77
CA LEU A 30 -17.15 4.34 -0.95
C LEU A 30 -16.01 4.80 -1.87
N TYR A 31 -15.50 6.00 -1.62
CA TYR A 31 -14.44 6.64 -2.41
C TYR A 31 -13.22 6.90 -1.54
N ALA A 32 -12.02 6.77 -2.12
CA ALA A 32 -10.77 7.14 -1.48
C ALA A 32 -10.05 8.17 -2.35
N ILE A 33 -9.63 9.28 -1.75
CA ILE A 33 -8.99 10.40 -2.44
C ILE A 33 -7.72 10.86 -1.71
N GLY A 34 -6.78 11.44 -2.47
CA GLY A 34 -5.54 11.96 -1.92
C GLY A 34 -4.62 10.88 -1.38
N GLU A 35 -4.08 11.06 -0.17
CA GLU A 35 -3.11 10.16 0.43
C GLU A 35 -3.66 8.75 0.69
N CYS A 36 -4.95 8.61 0.96
CA CYS A 36 -5.52 7.30 1.30
C CYS A 36 -5.79 6.40 0.09
N ASP A 37 -5.64 6.90 -1.15
CA ASP A 37 -5.65 6.06 -2.33
C ASP A 37 -4.26 5.60 -2.74
N TYR A 38 -4.16 4.53 -3.55
CA TYR A 38 -2.89 3.93 -3.91
C TYR A 38 -2.25 4.50 -5.18
N GLN A 39 -2.99 5.24 -6.01
CA GLN A 39 -2.63 5.50 -7.42
C GLN A 39 -1.53 6.55 -7.60
N TYR A 40 -1.58 7.67 -6.88
CA TYR A 40 -0.81 8.86 -7.24
C TYR A 40 0.69 8.80 -6.98
N HIS A 41 1.09 8.13 -5.91
CA HIS A 41 2.45 8.25 -5.41
C HIS A 41 3.33 7.03 -5.66
N GLY A 42 2.77 5.91 -6.10
CA GLY A 42 3.51 4.68 -6.35
C GLY A 42 4.34 4.25 -5.15
N ALA A 43 5.61 3.94 -5.39
CA ALA A 43 6.51 3.46 -4.34
C ALA A 43 7.07 4.56 -3.43
N ASN A 44 6.97 5.84 -3.82
CA ASN A 44 7.38 6.97 -2.99
C ASN A 44 6.79 8.29 -3.49
N ARG A 45 6.25 9.09 -2.58
CA ARG A 45 5.76 10.43 -2.89
C ARG A 45 6.91 11.40 -3.18
N LEU A 46 6.82 12.13 -4.28
CA LEU A 46 7.72 13.24 -4.57
C LEU A 46 7.36 14.49 -3.78
N GLY A 47 8.35 15.36 -3.54
CA GLY A 47 8.15 16.62 -2.84
C GLY A 47 7.04 17.47 -3.46
N ALA A 48 6.26 18.18 -2.63
CA ALA A 48 5.14 19.07 -2.98
C ALA A 48 3.89 18.39 -3.60
N ASN A 49 3.92 17.08 -3.93
CA ASN A 49 2.82 16.42 -4.63
C ASN A 49 1.65 15.96 -3.73
N SER A 50 1.79 15.97 -2.40
CA SER A 50 0.72 15.47 -1.51
C SER A 50 -0.54 16.32 -1.55
N LEU A 51 -0.39 17.65 -1.42
CA LEU A 51 -1.54 18.56 -1.53
C LEU A 51 -2.13 18.58 -2.93
N LEU A 52 -1.28 18.47 -3.97
CA LEU A 52 -1.74 18.41 -5.35
C LEU A 52 -2.65 17.20 -5.58
N SER A 53 -2.26 16.01 -5.08
CA SER A 53 -3.11 14.80 -5.21
C SER A 53 -4.43 14.96 -4.48
N CYS A 54 -4.44 15.55 -3.29
CA CYS A 54 -5.68 15.78 -2.53
C CYS A 54 -6.62 16.76 -3.28
N ILE A 55 -6.09 17.87 -3.78
CA ILE A 55 -6.88 18.89 -4.51
C ILE A 55 -7.40 18.30 -5.82
N PHE A 56 -6.53 17.65 -6.60
CA PHE A 56 -6.90 17.05 -7.88
C PHE A 56 -8.00 16.01 -7.69
N SER A 57 -7.81 15.06 -6.77
CA SER A 57 -8.80 14.01 -6.51
C SER A 57 -10.15 14.59 -6.09
N GLY A 58 -10.14 15.56 -5.16
CA GLY A 58 -11.37 16.18 -4.67
C GLY A 58 -12.14 16.91 -5.78
N LEU A 59 -11.45 17.66 -6.61
CA LEU A 59 -12.07 18.37 -7.74
C LEU A 59 -12.54 17.43 -8.84
N PHE A 60 -11.72 16.44 -9.18
CA PHE A 60 -11.95 15.53 -10.30
C PHE A 60 -13.06 14.52 -10.02
N CYS A 61 -13.12 13.95 -8.81
CA CYS A 61 -14.11 12.93 -8.48
C CYS A 61 -15.47 13.49 -8.04
N ALA A 62 -15.56 14.77 -7.64
CA ALA A 62 -16.77 15.33 -7.07
C ALA A 62 -18.01 15.16 -7.97
N SER A 63 -17.89 15.42 -9.27
CA SER A 63 -18.98 15.25 -10.24
C SER A 63 -19.41 13.78 -10.39
N GLY A 64 -18.44 12.85 -10.38
CA GLY A 64 -18.68 11.42 -10.41
C GLY A 64 -19.37 10.90 -9.16
N VAL A 65 -18.94 11.36 -7.97
CA VAL A 65 -19.59 11.05 -6.69
C VAL A 65 -21.05 11.51 -6.68
N ILE A 66 -21.31 12.75 -7.13
CA ILE A 66 -22.68 13.29 -7.24
C ILE A 66 -23.53 12.46 -8.21
N ALA A 67 -22.98 12.09 -9.36
CA ALA A 67 -23.66 11.25 -10.33
C ALA A 67 -23.96 9.83 -9.77
N GLY A 68 -23.03 9.26 -9.04
CA GLY A 68 -23.19 7.96 -8.36
C GLY A 68 -24.23 8.02 -7.24
N ALA A 69 -24.18 9.05 -6.38
CA ALA A 69 -25.13 9.25 -5.28
C ALA A 69 -26.57 9.36 -5.74
N LYS A 70 -26.83 10.03 -6.86
CA LYS A 70 -28.18 10.15 -7.45
C LYS A 70 -28.78 8.82 -7.88
N LYS A 71 -27.96 7.80 -8.15
CA LYS A 71 -28.39 6.45 -8.53
C LYS A 71 -28.59 5.52 -7.31
N ASN A 72 -28.09 5.92 -6.15
CA ASN A 72 -28.19 5.11 -4.94
C ASN A 72 -29.50 5.46 -4.21
N THR A 73 -30.42 4.48 -4.18
CA THR A 73 -31.75 4.62 -3.55
C THR A 73 -31.86 3.87 -2.21
N ARG A 74 -30.75 3.31 -1.70
CA ARG A 74 -30.76 2.61 -0.40
C ARG A 74 -30.83 3.62 0.74
N ASP A 75 -31.64 3.31 1.72
CA ASP A 75 -31.81 4.09 2.93
C ASP A 75 -31.34 3.32 4.18
N GLU A 76 -31.38 4.00 5.31
CA GLU A 76 -30.99 3.47 6.63
C GLU A 76 -31.85 2.30 7.12
N THR A 77 -33.04 2.09 6.52
CA THR A 77 -33.93 0.99 6.88
C THR A 77 -33.67 -0.29 6.09
N SER A 78 -32.71 -0.25 5.15
CA SER A 78 -32.36 -1.44 4.37
C SER A 78 -31.86 -2.57 5.28
N PRO A 79 -32.23 -3.84 5.01
CA PRO A 79 -31.80 -4.98 5.83
C PRO A 79 -30.28 -5.08 5.98
N ASP A 80 -29.52 -4.74 4.92
CA ASP A 80 -28.07 -4.77 4.92
C ASP A 80 -27.48 -3.74 5.90
N PHE A 81 -28.07 -2.53 5.93
CA PHE A 81 -27.64 -1.47 6.85
C PHE A 81 -27.94 -1.86 8.30
N VAL A 82 -29.14 -2.33 8.58
CA VAL A 82 -29.54 -2.79 9.93
C VAL A 82 -28.63 -3.94 10.39
N ALA A 83 -28.33 -4.90 9.52
CA ALA A 83 -27.41 -5.99 9.84
C ALA A 83 -25.98 -5.49 10.11
N ALA A 84 -25.52 -4.47 9.38
CA ALA A 84 -24.20 -3.87 9.61
C ALA A 84 -24.13 -3.16 10.97
N VAL A 85 -25.15 -2.39 11.33
CA VAL A 85 -25.25 -1.74 12.65
C VAL A 85 -25.20 -2.78 13.76
N LYS A 86 -26.02 -3.83 13.67
CA LYS A 86 -26.05 -4.91 14.65
C LYS A 86 -24.70 -5.58 14.83
N ARG A 87 -23.98 -5.89 13.75
CA ARG A 87 -22.60 -6.43 13.84
C ARG A 87 -21.65 -5.49 14.59
N GLN A 88 -21.77 -4.18 14.37
CA GLN A 88 -20.92 -3.21 15.08
C GLN A 88 -21.29 -3.09 16.56
N GLU A 89 -22.55 -3.18 16.91
CA GLU A 89 -23.02 -3.22 18.30
C GLU A 89 -22.52 -4.49 19.01
N GLU A 90 -22.64 -5.65 18.38
CA GLU A 90 -22.14 -6.92 18.90
C GLU A 90 -20.62 -6.86 19.14
N ARG A 91 -19.84 -6.33 18.18
CA ARG A 91 -18.40 -6.12 18.33
C ARG A 91 -18.06 -5.18 19.48
N HIS A 92 -18.83 -4.11 19.62
CA HIS A 92 -18.67 -3.15 20.73
C HIS A 92 -18.93 -3.82 22.08
N GLN A 93 -20.02 -4.55 22.23
CA GLN A 93 -20.37 -5.25 23.46
C GLN A 93 -19.37 -6.37 23.79
N ALA A 94 -18.90 -7.09 22.79
CA ALA A 94 -17.88 -8.12 22.97
C ALA A 94 -16.57 -7.56 23.57
N ILE A 95 -16.16 -6.35 23.15
CA ILE A 95 -14.99 -5.67 23.73
C ILE A 95 -15.26 -5.21 25.15
N LEU A 96 -16.42 -4.58 25.41
CA LEU A 96 -16.79 -4.10 26.74
C LEU A 96 -16.92 -5.21 27.79
N SER A 97 -17.38 -6.39 27.36
CA SER A 97 -17.58 -7.56 28.23
C SER A 97 -16.35 -8.41 28.48
N ARG A 98 -15.18 -8.02 27.92
CA ARG A 98 -13.92 -8.75 28.15
C ARG A 98 -13.58 -8.80 29.65
N PRO A 99 -13.18 -9.98 30.19
CA PRO A 99 -12.76 -10.07 31.58
C PRO A 99 -11.52 -9.22 31.85
N ALA A 100 -11.30 -8.85 33.09
CA ALA A 100 -10.08 -8.19 33.51
C ALA A 100 -8.87 -9.08 33.17
N GLY A 101 -7.86 -8.50 32.52
CA GLY A 101 -6.63 -9.17 32.09
C GLY A 101 -5.41 -8.28 32.34
N GLU A 102 -4.23 -8.85 32.11
CA GLU A 102 -2.95 -8.15 32.35
C GLU A 102 -2.58 -7.16 31.24
N SER A 103 -3.08 -7.38 30.01
CA SER A 103 -2.73 -6.56 28.85
C SER A 103 -3.75 -5.43 28.62
N ASN A 104 -3.26 -4.26 28.24
CA ASN A 104 -4.11 -3.13 27.89
C ASN A 104 -3.85 -2.67 26.43
N PRO A 105 -4.82 -2.03 25.76
CA PRO A 105 -4.70 -1.66 24.36
C PRO A 105 -3.59 -0.64 24.07
N TYR A 106 -3.19 0.18 25.03
CA TYR A 106 -2.12 1.17 24.85
C TYR A 106 -0.75 0.52 24.76
N ASP A 107 -0.49 -0.49 25.59
CA ASP A 107 0.76 -1.25 25.53
C ASP A 107 0.84 -2.09 24.27
N ILE A 108 -0.28 -2.67 23.83
CA ILE A 108 -0.38 -3.42 22.58
C ILE A 108 -0.09 -2.51 21.38
N HIS A 109 -0.69 -1.32 21.36
CA HIS A 109 -0.42 -0.32 20.32
C HIS A 109 1.05 0.07 20.26
N ARG A 110 1.69 0.30 21.44
CA ARG A 110 3.11 0.61 21.50
C ARG A 110 3.97 -0.53 20.96
N GLN A 111 3.71 -1.78 21.37
CA GLN A 111 4.42 -2.95 20.88
C GLN A 111 4.28 -3.12 19.36
N LEU A 112 3.07 -2.95 18.83
CA LEU A 112 2.82 -2.98 17.38
C LEU A 112 3.64 -1.89 16.66
N GLY A 113 3.66 -0.67 17.19
CA GLY A 113 4.45 0.43 16.67
C GLY A 113 5.95 0.14 16.68
N ASP A 114 6.47 -0.45 17.74
CA ASP A 114 7.88 -0.84 17.87
C ASP A 114 8.26 -1.93 16.85
N ILE A 115 7.43 -2.96 16.68
CA ILE A 115 7.62 -4.01 15.67
C ILE A 115 7.69 -3.37 14.27
N MET A 116 6.70 -2.60 13.91
CA MET A 116 6.63 -1.97 12.58
C MET A 116 7.77 -0.99 12.33
N THR A 117 8.16 -0.22 13.35
CA THR A 117 9.25 0.77 13.23
C THR A 117 10.59 0.10 12.97
N ARG A 118 10.93 -0.95 13.69
CA ARG A 118 12.24 -1.63 13.53
C ARG A 118 12.35 -2.44 12.24
N THR A 119 11.24 -2.90 11.65
CA THR A 119 11.30 -3.89 10.56
C THR A 119 10.76 -3.41 9.22
N ALA A 120 9.79 -2.49 9.20
CA ALA A 120 9.06 -2.13 7.99
C ALA A 120 9.27 -0.69 7.51
N THR A 121 9.89 0.19 8.31
CA THR A 121 9.97 1.63 7.97
C THR A 121 11.04 1.96 6.94
N VAL A 122 12.32 1.75 7.24
CA VAL A 122 13.43 2.19 6.39
C VAL A 122 14.15 1.02 5.74
N VAL A 123 14.80 0.18 6.53
CA VAL A 123 15.56 -0.97 6.05
C VAL A 123 14.75 -2.24 6.29
N ARG A 124 14.54 -3.01 5.24
CA ARG A 124 13.74 -4.24 5.25
C ARG A 124 14.62 -5.44 4.93
N ARG A 125 14.52 -6.48 5.75
CA ARG A 125 15.20 -7.76 5.57
C ARG A 125 14.20 -8.90 5.70
N ASN A 126 14.31 -9.92 4.85
CA ASN A 126 13.32 -10.99 4.77
C ASN A 126 13.17 -11.77 6.08
N ASP A 127 14.28 -12.05 6.76
CA ASP A 127 14.29 -12.72 8.06
C ASP A 127 13.54 -11.91 9.13
N GLN A 128 13.83 -10.60 9.21
CA GLN A 128 13.18 -9.68 10.16
C GLN A 128 11.70 -9.47 9.83
N LEU A 129 11.34 -9.35 8.55
CA LEU A 129 9.95 -9.21 8.12
C LEU A 129 9.11 -10.45 8.43
N SER A 130 9.70 -11.65 8.23
CA SER A 130 9.04 -12.91 8.55
C SER A 130 8.80 -13.05 10.06
N GLN A 131 9.83 -12.78 10.86
CA GLN A 131 9.70 -12.81 12.32
C GLN A 131 8.68 -11.77 12.81
N ALA A 132 8.72 -10.54 12.28
CA ALA A 132 7.78 -9.48 12.64
C ALA A 132 6.33 -9.85 12.29
N TYR A 133 6.10 -10.57 11.20
CA TYR A 133 4.77 -11.07 10.84
C TYR A 133 4.22 -12.03 11.91
N ASP A 134 5.05 -12.96 12.37
CA ASP A 134 4.67 -13.91 13.44
C ASP A 134 4.42 -13.17 14.77
N GLU A 135 5.28 -12.21 15.12
CA GLU A 135 5.11 -11.36 16.32
C GLU A 135 3.78 -10.56 16.27
N VAL A 136 3.42 -10.01 15.12
CA VAL A 136 2.15 -9.29 14.93
C VAL A 136 0.96 -10.23 15.09
N CYS A 137 1.03 -11.45 14.56
CA CYS A 137 -0.03 -12.45 14.75
C CYS A 137 -0.19 -12.84 16.23
N GLN A 138 0.92 -13.01 16.96
CA GLN A 138 0.89 -13.29 18.40
C GLN A 138 0.30 -12.11 19.18
N LEU A 139 0.69 -10.89 18.84
CA LEU A 139 0.21 -9.68 19.49
C LEU A 139 -1.29 -9.45 19.23
N GLU A 140 -1.81 -9.83 18.07
CA GLU A 140 -3.24 -9.81 17.77
C GLU A 140 -4.02 -10.74 18.70
N ASN A 141 -3.52 -11.96 18.96
CA ASN A 141 -4.11 -12.86 19.96
C ASN A 141 -4.12 -12.25 21.36
N VAL A 142 -3.07 -11.52 21.74
CA VAL A 142 -3.04 -10.78 23.02
C VAL A 142 -4.09 -9.67 23.02
N TRP A 143 -4.26 -8.96 21.90
CA TRP A 143 -5.30 -7.93 21.76
C TRP A 143 -6.72 -8.50 21.90
N GLU A 144 -7.00 -9.69 21.39
CA GLU A 144 -8.32 -10.33 21.54
C GLU A 144 -8.72 -10.54 23.00
N HIS A 145 -7.74 -10.66 23.88
CA HIS A 145 -7.92 -10.92 25.32
C HIS A 145 -7.54 -9.71 26.19
N CYS A 146 -7.23 -8.54 25.60
CA CYS A 146 -6.89 -7.36 26.39
C CYS A 146 -8.09 -6.83 27.16
N SER A 147 -7.83 -6.32 28.36
CA SER A 147 -8.85 -5.70 29.22
C SER A 147 -8.96 -4.19 29.01
N LEU A 148 -10.11 -3.66 29.32
CA LEU A 148 -10.38 -2.23 29.34
C LEU A 148 -10.31 -1.71 30.78
N SER A 149 -9.70 -0.56 30.97
CA SER A 149 -9.72 0.15 32.26
C SER A 149 -11.06 0.87 32.51
N ASP A 150 -11.81 1.20 31.44
CA ASP A 150 -13.12 1.79 31.49
C ASP A 150 -14.11 0.92 30.71
N THR A 151 -15.13 0.42 31.40
CA THR A 151 -16.22 -0.41 30.85
C THR A 151 -17.55 0.34 30.78
N GLY A 152 -17.54 1.65 31.04
CA GLY A 152 -18.74 2.49 30.96
C GLY A 152 -19.25 2.63 29.53
N ASN A 153 -20.54 2.85 29.40
CA ASN A 153 -21.21 3.03 28.09
C ASN A 153 -21.21 4.49 27.60
N TRP A 154 -20.82 5.44 28.46
CA TRP A 154 -20.88 6.88 28.13
C TRP A 154 -19.48 7.45 27.92
N THR A 155 -19.24 8.07 26.75
CA THR A 155 -17.98 8.73 26.39
C THR A 155 -16.72 7.84 26.55
N ASN A 156 -16.85 6.53 26.39
CA ASN A 156 -15.78 5.57 26.61
C ASN A 156 -14.76 5.61 25.45
N GLN A 157 -13.64 6.32 25.65
CA GLN A 157 -12.55 6.38 24.68
C GLN A 157 -11.75 5.08 24.61
N ASN A 158 -11.72 4.28 25.69
CA ASN A 158 -10.97 3.02 25.70
C ASN A 158 -11.50 2.01 24.69
N VAL A 159 -12.82 1.85 24.58
CA VAL A 159 -13.41 0.91 23.62
C VAL A 159 -13.15 1.35 22.17
N VAL A 160 -13.24 2.66 21.89
CA VAL A 160 -12.96 3.21 20.57
C VAL A 160 -11.48 2.98 20.20
N PHE A 161 -10.57 3.27 21.13
CA PHE A 161 -9.15 3.03 20.92
C PHE A 161 -8.83 1.54 20.74
N THR A 162 -9.43 0.66 21.55
CA THR A 162 -9.26 -0.79 21.42
C THR A 162 -9.71 -1.30 20.05
N LYS A 163 -10.85 -0.82 19.54
CA LYS A 163 -11.29 -1.12 18.18
C LYS A 163 -10.29 -0.67 17.14
N SER A 164 -9.79 0.57 17.25
CA SER A 164 -8.81 1.13 16.32
C SER A 164 -7.50 0.33 16.31
N VAL A 165 -7.02 -0.12 17.47
CA VAL A 165 -5.83 -0.99 17.55
C VAL A 165 -6.09 -2.32 16.83
N GLY A 166 -7.27 -2.91 17.02
CA GLY A 166 -7.67 -4.12 16.30
C GLY A 166 -7.68 -3.95 14.78
N ASP A 167 -8.13 -2.80 14.30
CA ASP A 167 -8.16 -2.47 12.87
C ASP A 167 -6.75 -2.22 12.29
N MET A 168 -5.72 -2.01 13.12
CA MET A 168 -4.32 -1.88 12.68
C MET A 168 -3.68 -3.23 12.33
N PHE A 169 -4.11 -4.36 12.92
CA PHE A 169 -3.48 -5.67 12.70
C PHE A 169 -3.59 -6.15 11.24
N PRO A 170 -4.74 -6.09 10.57
CA PRO A 170 -4.83 -6.44 9.15
C PRO A 170 -3.90 -5.60 8.29
N LEU A 171 -3.77 -4.30 8.57
CA LEU A 171 -2.88 -3.39 7.84
C LEU A 171 -1.41 -3.73 8.09
N ALA A 172 -1.01 -3.99 9.34
CA ALA A 172 0.35 -4.38 9.68
C ALA A 172 0.75 -5.70 9.00
N LYS A 173 -0.12 -6.71 9.06
CA LYS A 173 0.07 -8.00 8.37
C LYS A 173 0.21 -7.81 6.86
N LEU A 174 -0.62 -6.96 6.26
CA LEU A 174 -0.57 -6.64 4.83
C LEU A 174 0.76 -5.98 4.44
N ILE A 175 1.20 -4.97 5.20
CA ILE A 175 2.46 -4.26 4.95
C ILE A 175 3.66 -5.21 5.06
N LEU A 176 3.71 -6.02 6.12
CA LEU A 176 4.82 -6.96 6.35
C LEU A 176 4.86 -8.05 5.27
N LYS A 177 3.72 -8.68 4.96
CA LYS A 177 3.65 -9.74 3.94
C LYS A 177 3.92 -9.21 2.54
N GLY A 178 3.36 -8.05 2.19
CA GLY A 178 3.62 -7.39 0.91
C GLY A 178 5.11 -7.00 0.75
N ALA A 179 5.74 -6.50 1.83
CA ALA A 179 7.16 -6.19 1.83
C ALA A 179 8.03 -7.46 1.76
N LEU A 180 7.66 -8.52 2.47
CA LEU A 180 8.37 -9.80 2.48
C LEU A 180 8.43 -10.42 1.08
N LEU A 181 7.31 -10.44 0.38
CA LEU A 181 7.19 -11.07 -0.94
C LEU A 181 7.78 -10.24 -2.09
N ARG A 182 8.14 -8.97 -1.86
CA ARG A 182 8.64 -8.07 -2.88
C ARG A 182 10.16 -7.91 -2.79
N ASP A 183 10.89 -8.71 -3.56
CA ASP A 183 12.36 -8.78 -3.54
C ASP A 183 12.98 -7.81 -4.55
N GLU A 184 12.90 -6.52 -4.23
CA GLU A 184 13.49 -5.42 -5.00
C GLU A 184 13.78 -4.20 -4.11
N CYS A 185 14.38 -3.16 -4.69
CA CYS A 185 14.40 -1.80 -4.14
C CYS A 185 13.63 -0.88 -5.08
N ARG A 186 12.57 -0.19 -4.56
CA ARG A 186 11.79 0.78 -5.33
C ARG A 186 11.21 1.86 -4.42
N GLY A 187 11.64 3.10 -4.64
CA GLY A 187 11.19 4.22 -3.81
C GLY A 187 11.52 4.02 -2.34
N ALA A 188 10.50 4.06 -1.48
CA ALA A 188 10.64 3.82 -0.04
C ALA A 188 10.83 2.34 0.33
N HIS A 189 10.56 1.42 -0.59
CA HIS A 189 10.82 0.00 -0.36
C HIS A 189 12.30 -0.31 -0.58
N TYR A 190 13.05 -0.42 0.52
CA TYR A 190 14.50 -0.66 0.49
C TYR A 190 14.86 -1.96 1.21
N LYS A 191 15.34 -2.93 0.41
CA LYS A 191 15.93 -4.20 0.85
C LYS A 191 17.39 -4.24 0.42
N PRO A 192 18.37 -4.08 1.31
CA PRO A 192 19.80 -4.03 0.94
C PRO A 192 20.26 -5.24 0.13
N ASP A 193 19.73 -6.42 0.42
CA ASP A 193 20.08 -7.67 -0.26
C ASP A 193 19.68 -7.70 -1.75
N PHE A 194 18.74 -6.85 -2.13
CA PHE A 194 18.25 -6.69 -3.52
C PHE A 194 18.63 -5.34 -4.13
N SER A 195 19.50 -4.57 -3.47
CA SER A 195 19.95 -3.28 -3.98
C SER A 195 20.80 -3.44 -5.24
N MET A 196 20.81 -2.40 -6.06
CA MET A 196 21.66 -2.32 -7.24
C MET A 196 22.76 -1.31 -6.93
N PRO A 197 24.00 -1.78 -6.59
CA PRO A 197 25.11 -0.89 -6.29
C PRO A 197 25.55 -0.12 -7.56
N GLY A 198 26.21 1.00 -7.35
CA GLY A 198 26.87 1.73 -8.43
C GLY A 198 28.04 0.98 -9.03
N ILE A 199 28.70 1.60 -10.01
CA ILE A 199 29.85 1.04 -10.73
C ILE A 199 31.09 1.15 -9.83
N ALA A 200 31.78 0.02 -9.64
CA ALA A 200 33.03 -0.04 -8.86
C ALA A 200 34.30 0.02 -9.73
N ALA A 201 34.21 -0.33 -11.02
CA ALA A 201 35.34 -0.32 -11.95
C ALA A 201 35.91 1.09 -12.14
N THR A 202 37.22 1.18 -12.33
CA THR A 202 37.95 2.43 -12.58
C THR A 202 38.34 2.62 -14.07
N GLU A 203 38.53 1.53 -14.79
CA GLU A 203 38.88 1.56 -16.19
C GLU A 203 37.66 1.78 -17.09
N PRO A 204 37.73 2.69 -18.09
CA PRO A 204 36.56 3.08 -18.90
C PRO A 204 35.81 1.90 -19.56
N ALA A 205 36.56 0.93 -20.09
CA ALA A 205 35.99 -0.24 -20.75
C ALA A 205 35.20 -1.14 -19.74
N GLU A 206 35.74 -1.30 -18.54
CA GLU A 206 35.13 -2.07 -17.48
C GLU A 206 33.92 -1.35 -16.93
N GLN A 207 33.97 -0.01 -16.75
CA GLN A 207 32.85 0.82 -16.35
C GLN A 207 31.67 0.67 -17.32
N LYS A 208 31.93 0.69 -18.63
CA LYS A 208 30.90 0.49 -19.65
C LYS A 208 30.25 -0.89 -19.53
N ALA A 209 31.06 -1.94 -19.37
CA ALA A 209 30.55 -3.31 -19.22
C ALA A 209 29.76 -3.50 -17.94
N GLU A 210 30.15 -2.86 -16.83
CA GLU A 210 29.35 -2.85 -15.59
C GLU A 210 28.03 -2.09 -15.77
N ALA A 211 28.05 -0.95 -16.46
CA ALA A 211 26.84 -0.17 -16.76
C ALA A 211 25.85 -0.95 -17.63
N GLU A 212 26.35 -1.71 -18.62
CA GLU A 212 25.51 -2.59 -19.45
C GLU A 212 24.81 -3.65 -18.60
N ARG A 213 25.54 -4.35 -17.74
CA ARG A 213 24.99 -5.35 -16.79
C ARG A 213 24.00 -4.72 -15.81
N TRP A 214 24.30 -3.51 -15.35
CA TRP A 214 23.39 -2.76 -14.46
C TRP A 214 22.07 -2.46 -15.17
N CYS A 215 22.11 -1.97 -16.40
CA CYS A 215 20.93 -1.71 -17.21
C CYS A 215 20.12 -2.98 -17.50
N ASP A 216 20.78 -4.11 -17.80
CA ASP A 216 20.09 -5.40 -17.98
C ASP A 216 19.36 -5.85 -16.73
N ARG A 217 20.01 -5.69 -15.57
CA ARG A 217 19.40 -6.00 -14.27
C ARG A 217 18.22 -5.08 -13.95
N PHE A 218 18.34 -3.79 -14.26
CA PHE A 218 17.26 -2.83 -14.11
C PHE A 218 16.04 -3.20 -14.96
N GLU A 219 16.23 -3.55 -16.22
CA GLU A 219 15.16 -3.99 -17.10
C GLU A 219 14.53 -5.30 -16.60
N ALA A 220 15.31 -6.26 -16.15
CA ALA A 220 14.82 -7.52 -15.60
C ALA A 220 13.97 -7.28 -14.33
N ASN A 221 14.43 -6.43 -13.42
CA ASN A 221 13.69 -6.04 -12.23
C ASN A 221 12.40 -5.30 -12.60
N THR A 222 12.46 -4.41 -13.58
CA THR A 222 11.29 -3.67 -14.05
C THR A 222 10.24 -4.62 -14.62
N ARG A 223 10.61 -5.55 -15.49
CA ARG A 223 9.68 -6.57 -16.01
C ARG A 223 9.03 -7.40 -14.90
N LYS A 224 9.77 -7.74 -13.85
CA LYS A 224 9.25 -8.55 -12.74
C LYS A 224 8.38 -7.75 -11.79
N TRP A 225 8.80 -6.53 -11.42
CA TRP A 225 8.31 -5.82 -10.25
C TRP A 225 7.57 -4.51 -10.53
N LEU A 226 7.46 -4.06 -11.80
CA LEU A 226 6.67 -2.87 -12.13
C LEU A 226 5.17 -3.20 -12.10
N LYS A 227 4.70 -3.53 -10.91
CA LYS A 227 3.34 -3.95 -10.60
C LYS A 227 2.90 -3.36 -9.28
N SER A 228 1.63 -3.03 -9.15
CA SER A 228 1.03 -2.73 -7.85
C SER A 228 0.86 -4.01 -7.04
N THR A 229 1.26 -3.98 -5.78
CA THR A 229 0.96 -5.07 -4.83
C THR A 229 -0.45 -4.85 -4.30
N ILE A 230 -1.34 -5.78 -4.55
CA ILE A 230 -2.72 -5.74 -4.09
C ILE A 230 -2.88 -6.76 -2.97
N GLY A 231 -3.42 -6.31 -1.84
CA GLY A 231 -3.72 -7.17 -0.71
C GLY A 231 -5.21 -7.21 -0.42
N VAL A 232 -5.73 -8.40 -0.24
CA VAL A 232 -7.13 -8.64 0.14
C VAL A 232 -7.13 -9.40 1.47
N HIS A 233 -8.07 -9.09 2.34
CA HIS A 233 -8.27 -9.83 3.58
C HIS A 233 -8.75 -11.25 3.26
N GLY A 234 -7.99 -12.26 3.69
CA GLY A 234 -8.37 -13.66 3.54
C GLY A 234 -9.34 -14.12 4.64
N ASP A 235 -10.08 -15.18 4.36
CA ASP A 235 -11.04 -15.78 5.29
C ASP A 235 -10.39 -16.32 6.57
N ASP A 236 -9.10 -16.64 6.50
CA ASP A 236 -8.26 -17.08 7.62
C ASP A 236 -7.67 -15.94 8.45
N GLY A 237 -8.04 -14.68 8.17
CA GLY A 237 -7.50 -13.49 8.83
C GLY A 237 -6.09 -13.09 8.36
N HIS A 238 -5.55 -13.76 7.33
CA HIS A 238 -4.27 -13.42 6.72
C HIS A 238 -4.45 -12.75 5.36
N PRO A 239 -3.59 -11.76 4.98
CA PRO A 239 -3.71 -11.11 3.69
C PRO A 239 -3.34 -12.06 2.55
N VAL A 240 -4.15 -12.05 1.49
CA VAL A 240 -3.84 -12.66 0.20
C VAL A 240 -3.21 -11.58 -0.68
N ILE A 241 -2.01 -11.84 -1.20
CA ILE A 241 -1.26 -10.89 -2.03
C ILE A 241 -1.35 -11.29 -3.49
N THR A 242 -1.74 -10.32 -4.32
CA THR A 242 -1.74 -10.41 -5.78
C THR A 242 -1.04 -9.20 -6.39
N TYR A 243 -0.86 -9.19 -7.69
CA TYR A 243 -0.18 -8.12 -8.40
C TYR A 243 -1.01 -7.65 -9.58
N GLU A 244 -1.05 -6.34 -9.79
CA GLU A 244 -1.71 -5.67 -10.90
C GLU A 244 -0.68 -4.94 -11.75
N ASP A 245 -0.76 -5.07 -13.07
CA ASP A 245 0.14 -4.41 -14.00
C ASP A 245 -0.12 -2.89 -14.02
N ILE A 246 0.96 -2.12 -14.17
CA ILE A 246 0.91 -0.66 -14.25
C ILE A 246 1.00 -0.23 -15.70
N ASP A 247 0.09 0.62 -16.14
CA ASP A 247 0.15 1.27 -17.45
C ASP A 247 1.27 2.31 -17.46
N THR A 248 2.31 2.06 -18.25
CA THR A 248 3.48 2.92 -18.39
C THR A 248 3.60 3.56 -19.77
N THR A 249 2.55 3.53 -20.57
CA THR A 249 2.56 4.04 -21.96
C THR A 249 2.89 5.53 -22.05
N LEU A 250 2.43 6.33 -21.07
CA LEU A 250 2.69 7.78 -21.03
C LEU A 250 4.04 8.13 -20.39
N ILE A 251 4.47 7.34 -19.38
CA ILE A 251 5.71 7.58 -18.63
C ILE A 251 6.43 6.25 -18.47
N PRO A 252 7.29 5.90 -19.43
CA PRO A 252 8.06 4.66 -19.35
C PRO A 252 9.04 4.72 -18.16
N PRO A 253 9.31 3.57 -17.51
CA PRO A 253 10.20 3.51 -16.37
C PRO A 253 11.64 3.85 -16.76
N ARG A 254 12.28 4.67 -15.93
CA ARG A 254 13.67 5.10 -16.14
C ARG A 254 14.52 4.81 -14.89
N PRO A 255 15.81 4.52 -15.06
CA PRO A 255 16.74 4.41 -13.95
C PRO A 255 16.76 5.70 -13.10
N ARG A 256 16.79 5.55 -11.78
CA ARG A 256 17.05 6.65 -10.87
C ARG A 256 18.50 6.58 -10.41
N LEU A 257 19.31 7.48 -10.92
CA LEU A 257 20.77 7.45 -10.78
C LEU A 257 21.32 8.47 -9.78
N TYR A 258 20.46 9.25 -9.15
CA TYR A 258 20.86 10.29 -8.21
C TYR A 258 21.64 9.71 -7.02
N GLY A 259 22.88 10.21 -6.84
CA GLY A 259 23.80 9.76 -5.78
C GLY A 259 24.42 8.38 -6.00
N LEU A 260 24.22 7.77 -7.17
CA LEU A 260 24.81 6.48 -7.50
C LEU A 260 26.21 6.67 -8.10
N VAL A 261 27.20 5.95 -7.58
CA VAL A 261 28.57 5.97 -8.13
C VAL A 261 28.54 5.43 -9.56
N GLY A 262 29.14 6.15 -10.51
CA GLY A 262 29.10 5.80 -11.93
C GLY A 262 27.73 6.01 -12.62
N GLY A 263 26.82 6.75 -11.98
CA GLY A 263 25.50 7.02 -12.53
C GLY A 263 25.52 7.67 -13.92
N GLU A 264 26.52 8.50 -14.19
CA GLU A 264 26.70 9.15 -15.50
C GLU A 264 26.98 8.14 -16.63
N VAL A 265 27.81 7.14 -16.34
CA VAL A 265 28.14 6.07 -17.32
C VAL A 265 26.89 5.19 -17.54
N ILE A 266 26.14 4.87 -16.48
CA ILE A 266 24.89 4.12 -16.59
C ILE A 266 23.88 4.93 -17.44
N GLU A 267 23.76 6.23 -17.19
CA GLU A 267 22.84 7.09 -17.96
C GLU A 267 23.19 7.14 -19.43
N GLN A 268 24.50 7.21 -19.77
CA GLN A 268 24.95 7.19 -21.15
C GLN A 268 24.58 5.87 -21.82
N VAL A 269 24.89 4.74 -21.20
CA VAL A 269 24.54 3.40 -21.72
C VAL A 269 23.03 3.26 -21.88
N TRP A 270 22.26 3.76 -20.91
CA TRP A 270 20.80 3.72 -20.98
C TRP A 270 20.23 4.49 -22.17
N LYS A 271 20.78 5.68 -22.48
CA LYS A 271 20.37 6.51 -23.63
C LYS A 271 20.74 5.89 -24.98
N GLU A 272 21.81 5.11 -25.03
CA GLU A 272 22.24 4.39 -26.24
C GLU A 272 21.36 3.15 -26.55
N ARG A 273 20.55 2.70 -25.59
CA ARG A 273 19.62 1.57 -25.79
C ARG A 273 18.42 2.00 -26.63
N PRO A 274 17.98 1.14 -27.57
CA PRO A 274 16.76 1.42 -28.32
C PRO A 274 15.57 1.53 -27.34
N GLU A 275 14.73 2.54 -27.51
CA GLU A 275 13.45 2.59 -26.80
C GLU A 275 12.67 1.31 -27.10
N LYS A 276 12.65 0.39 -26.14
CA LYS A 276 11.78 -0.76 -26.23
C LYS A 276 10.36 -0.24 -25.92
N ALA A 277 9.51 -0.27 -26.96
CA ALA A 277 8.08 -0.20 -26.72
C ALA A 277 7.75 -1.21 -25.60
N THR A 278 7.16 -0.75 -24.51
CA THR A 278 6.70 -1.60 -23.43
C THR A 278 5.57 -2.45 -23.99
N GLU A 279 5.92 -3.63 -24.51
CA GLU A 279 4.88 -4.63 -24.81
C GLU A 279 4.18 -4.99 -23.50
N PRO A 280 2.86 -4.94 -23.46
CA PRO A 280 2.13 -5.38 -22.28
C PRO A 280 2.50 -6.85 -22.02
N VAL A 281 2.99 -7.14 -20.82
CA VAL A 281 3.30 -8.49 -20.37
C VAL A 281 1.96 -9.21 -20.23
N THR A 282 1.59 -9.96 -21.25
CA THR A 282 0.51 -10.94 -21.14
C THR A 282 0.98 -12.07 -20.24
N VAL A 283 0.47 -12.08 -19.02
CA VAL A 283 0.66 -13.20 -18.09
C VAL A 283 -0.32 -14.29 -18.49
N GLY A 284 0.22 -15.44 -18.95
CA GLY A 284 -0.52 -16.66 -19.10
C GLY A 284 -0.84 -17.30 -17.75
#